data_c1fef300ea339ac79e67a930f5337f47
#
_entry.id   c1fef300ea339ac79e67a930f5337f47
#
_cell.length_a   1.000
_cell.length_b   1.000
_cell.length_c   1.000
_cell.angle_alpha   90.00
_cell.angle_beta   90.00
_cell.angle_gamma   90.00
#
_symmetry.space_group_name_H-M   'P 1'
#
loop_
_entity.id
_entity.type
_entity.pdbx_description
1 polymer ?
#
loop_
_entity_poly.entity_id
_entity_poly.type
_entity_poly.pdbx_seq_one_letter_code
_entity_poly.pdbx_strand_id
1 'polypeptide(L)'
;MTIPAAIAFHNKIGTAAKEARLRYLRNLWVAPARKMKGLMVLTPDDPRMVAALTSFRLDGVTSTSANEAVVRQLAERYSVLTVRRTGPAAGDCIRVTPSVYTSADDVMKLVNALRSITASPKSIGNPDR
;
A
#
# COMPACT_ATOMS: atom_id res chain seq x y z
N MET A 1 24.23 -13.17 -3.73
CA MET A 1 23.68 -14.15 -2.76
C MET A 1 23.16 -15.35 -3.56
N THR A 2 23.52 -16.57 -3.18
CA THR A 2 23.04 -17.78 -3.85
C THR A 2 21.62 -18.14 -3.36
N ILE A 3 20.84 -18.86 -4.19
CA ILE A 3 19.49 -19.30 -3.82
C ILE A 3 19.47 -20.10 -2.49
N PRO A 4 20.39 -21.07 -2.25
CA PRO A 4 20.45 -21.78 -0.98
C PRO A 4 20.67 -20.87 0.24
N ALA A 5 21.55 -19.87 0.11
CA ALA A 5 21.78 -18.91 1.20
C ALA A 5 20.55 -18.05 1.52
N ALA A 6 19.80 -17.65 0.48
CA ALA A 6 18.54 -16.92 0.67
C ALA A 6 17.49 -17.79 1.37
N ILE A 7 17.35 -19.06 0.98
CA ILE A 7 16.43 -20.00 1.63
C ILE A 7 16.82 -20.23 3.09
N ALA A 8 18.11 -20.47 3.36
CA ALA A 8 18.61 -20.65 4.72
C ALA A 8 18.33 -19.44 5.61
N PHE A 9 18.53 -18.22 5.08
CA PHE A 9 18.21 -16.98 5.77
C PHE A 9 16.71 -16.88 6.09
N HIS A 10 15.84 -17.14 5.11
CA HIS A 10 14.40 -17.13 5.32
C HIS A 10 13.92 -18.17 6.32
N ASN A 11 14.54 -19.36 6.34
CA ASN A 11 14.23 -20.42 7.30
C ASN A 11 14.63 -20.03 8.72
N LYS A 12 15.73 -19.30 8.93
CA LYS A 12 16.14 -18.81 10.25
C LYS A 12 15.11 -17.87 10.88
N ILE A 13 14.46 -17.03 10.08
CA ILE A 13 13.40 -16.14 10.57
C ILE A 13 12.14 -16.95 10.91
N GLY A 14 11.84 -17.97 10.13
CA GLY A 14 10.65 -18.81 10.26
C GLY A 14 9.41 -18.20 9.58
N THR A 15 8.58 -19.04 9.00
CA THR A 15 7.41 -18.62 8.21
C THR A 15 6.35 -17.94 9.08
N ALA A 16 6.05 -18.52 10.24
CA ALA A 16 5.03 -17.98 11.15
C ALA A 16 5.40 -16.56 11.66
N ALA A 17 6.67 -16.33 12.01
CA ALA A 17 7.13 -15.03 12.46
C ALA A 17 7.05 -13.98 11.33
N LYS A 18 7.42 -14.35 10.11
CA LYS A 18 7.29 -13.48 8.93
C LYS A 18 5.83 -13.16 8.64
N GLU A 19 4.96 -14.14 8.65
CA GLU A 19 3.53 -13.93 8.43
C GLU A 19 2.92 -13.00 9.47
N ALA A 20 3.17 -13.25 10.75
CA ALA A 20 2.69 -12.40 11.84
C ALA A 20 3.17 -10.96 11.70
N ARG A 21 4.45 -10.77 11.38
CA ARG A 21 5.04 -9.44 11.13
C ARG A 21 4.37 -8.72 9.96
N LEU A 22 4.20 -9.39 8.84
CA LEU A 22 3.62 -8.80 7.64
C LEU A 22 2.13 -8.47 7.84
N ARG A 23 1.37 -9.31 8.52
CA ARG A 23 -0.03 -9.03 8.89
C ARG A 23 -0.12 -7.84 9.85
N TYR A 24 0.77 -7.75 10.82
CA TYR A 24 0.86 -6.59 11.70
C TYR A 24 1.07 -5.30 10.93
N LEU A 25 2.08 -5.25 10.05
CA LEU A 25 2.39 -4.06 9.24
C LEU A 25 1.24 -3.68 8.30
N ARG A 26 0.59 -4.69 7.70
CA ARG A 26 -0.62 -4.45 6.90
C ARG A 26 -1.71 -3.81 7.75
N ASN A 27 -2.04 -4.39 8.88
CA ASN A 27 -3.16 -3.93 9.69
C ASN A 27 -2.93 -2.53 10.28
N LEU A 28 -1.68 -2.17 10.52
CA LEU A 28 -1.28 -0.85 11.04
C LEU A 28 -1.72 0.29 10.09
N TRP A 29 -1.74 0.08 8.78
CA TRP A 29 -2.22 1.10 7.85
C TRP A 29 -3.65 0.86 7.35
N VAL A 30 -4.08 -0.38 7.19
CA VAL A 30 -5.41 -0.71 6.67
C VAL A 30 -6.51 -0.28 7.63
N ALA A 31 -6.32 -0.48 8.93
CA ALA A 31 -7.31 -0.12 9.93
C ALA A 31 -7.66 1.39 9.94
N PRO A 32 -6.69 2.32 9.94
CA PRO A 32 -7.00 3.74 9.76
C PRO A 32 -7.46 4.07 8.34
N ALA A 33 -6.90 3.44 7.28
CA ALA A 33 -7.25 3.73 5.89
C ALA A 33 -8.74 3.47 5.59
N ARG A 34 -9.31 2.41 6.13
CA ARG A 34 -10.76 2.10 5.98
C ARG A 34 -11.70 3.16 6.56
N LYS A 35 -11.20 4.02 7.46
CA LYS A 35 -11.95 5.12 8.07
C LYS A 35 -11.78 6.45 7.33
N MET A 36 -10.89 6.51 6.34
CA MET A 36 -10.64 7.72 5.56
C MET A 36 -11.70 7.88 4.47
N LYS A 37 -12.39 9.01 4.46
CA LYS A 37 -13.28 9.38 3.36
C LYS A 37 -12.46 9.60 2.10
N GLY A 38 -12.97 9.18 0.95
CA GLY A 38 -12.27 9.34 -0.33
C GLY A 38 -11.20 8.28 -0.61
N LEU A 39 -11.11 7.22 0.23
CA LEU A 39 -10.19 6.10 0.05
C LEU A 39 -10.91 4.77 0.23
N MET A 40 -10.74 3.88 -0.72
CA MET A 40 -11.26 2.52 -0.68
C MET A 40 -10.12 1.50 -0.60
N VAL A 41 -10.11 0.68 0.43
CA VAL A 41 -9.23 -0.51 0.51
C VAL A 41 -9.91 -1.63 -0.25
N LEU A 42 -9.28 -2.09 -1.35
CA LEU A 42 -9.86 -3.05 -2.28
C LEU A 42 -9.72 -4.51 -1.81
N THR A 43 -8.67 -4.79 -1.04
CA THR A 43 -8.43 -6.14 -0.51
C THR A 43 -9.46 -6.46 0.57
N PRO A 44 -10.16 -7.61 0.49
CA PRO A 44 -11.10 -8.03 1.50
C PRO A 44 -10.52 -8.07 2.92
N ASP A 45 -11.37 -8.06 3.94
CA ASP A 45 -10.93 -8.12 5.34
C ASP A 45 -11.11 -9.52 5.95
N ASP A 46 -11.12 -10.55 5.12
CA ASP A 46 -11.13 -11.95 5.54
C ASP A 46 -9.70 -12.40 5.85
N PRO A 47 -9.38 -12.82 7.07
CA PRO A 47 -8.04 -13.30 7.44
C PRO A 47 -7.49 -14.43 6.56
N ARG A 48 -8.37 -15.21 5.94
CA ARG A 48 -8.00 -16.30 5.02
C ARG A 48 -7.56 -15.79 3.65
N MET A 49 -7.96 -14.56 3.27
CA MET A 49 -7.72 -13.95 1.97
C MET A 49 -6.62 -12.89 1.98
N VAL A 50 -6.02 -12.62 3.12
CA VAL A 50 -5.03 -11.55 3.27
C VAL A 50 -3.72 -12.05 3.88
N ALA A 51 -2.65 -11.45 3.42
CA ALA A 51 -1.32 -11.55 4.03
C ALA A 51 -0.72 -10.14 4.16
N ALA A 52 0.40 -9.86 3.52
CA ALA A 52 1.03 -8.55 3.53
C ALA A 52 0.47 -7.59 2.48
N LEU A 53 0.23 -8.12 1.28
CA LEU A 53 -0.12 -7.36 0.09
C LEU A 53 -1.55 -6.85 0.17
N THR A 54 -1.73 -5.55 -0.04
CA THR A 54 -3.05 -4.91 0.00
C THR A 54 -3.09 -3.76 -0.98
N SER A 55 -4.23 -3.55 -1.63
CA SER A 55 -4.42 -2.48 -2.59
C SER A 55 -5.49 -1.50 -2.13
N PHE A 56 -5.32 -0.25 -2.53
CA PHE A 56 -6.30 0.81 -2.31
C PHE A 56 -6.50 1.63 -3.59
N ARG A 57 -7.59 2.39 -3.61
CA ARG A 57 -7.91 3.40 -4.63
C ARG A 57 -8.43 4.64 -3.95
N LEU A 58 -8.10 5.81 -4.49
CA LEU A 58 -8.77 7.06 -4.13
C LEU A 58 -10.04 7.21 -4.97
N ASP A 59 -11.06 7.82 -4.41
CA ASP A 59 -12.34 8.01 -5.09
C ASP A 59 -12.15 8.82 -6.38
N GLY A 60 -12.70 8.31 -7.48
CA GLY A 60 -12.56 8.92 -8.81
C GLY A 60 -11.22 8.69 -9.51
N VAL A 61 -10.21 8.12 -8.84
CA VAL A 61 -8.87 7.86 -9.39
C VAL A 61 -8.82 6.46 -10.00
N THR A 62 -9.33 6.30 -11.22
CA THR A 62 -9.44 5.00 -11.89
C THR A 62 -8.49 4.83 -13.08
N SER A 63 -8.05 5.94 -13.70
CA SER A 63 -7.16 5.91 -14.86
C SER A 63 -5.71 5.62 -14.49
N THR A 64 -4.94 5.16 -15.45
CA THR A 64 -3.50 4.92 -15.32
C THR A 64 -2.76 6.19 -14.91
N SER A 65 -2.97 7.29 -15.64
CA SER A 65 -2.28 8.56 -15.40
C SER A 65 -2.56 9.14 -14.02
N ALA A 66 -3.82 9.07 -13.57
CA ALA A 66 -4.22 9.55 -12.24
C ALA A 66 -3.60 8.72 -11.11
N ASN A 67 -3.58 7.38 -11.24
CA ASN A 67 -2.91 6.52 -10.25
C ASN A 67 -1.38 6.72 -10.23
N GLU A 68 -0.75 6.95 -11.39
CA GLU A 68 0.67 7.28 -11.47
C GLU A 68 1.00 8.62 -10.81
N ALA A 69 0.13 9.62 -10.96
CA ALA A 69 0.28 10.90 -10.27
C ALA A 69 0.26 10.72 -8.74
N VAL A 70 -0.65 9.90 -8.21
CA VAL A 70 -0.68 9.59 -6.76
C VAL A 70 0.57 8.84 -6.31
N VAL A 71 1.04 7.83 -7.07
CA VAL A 71 2.28 7.10 -6.77
C VAL A 71 3.47 8.05 -6.74
N ARG A 72 3.57 8.96 -7.72
CA ARG A 72 4.61 9.98 -7.76
C ARG A 72 4.52 10.93 -6.57
N GLN A 73 3.35 11.42 -6.24
CA GLN A 73 3.13 12.29 -5.08
C GLN A 73 3.53 11.60 -3.76
N LEU A 74 3.21 10.32 -3.59
CA LEU A 74 3.62 9.54 -2.42
C LEU A 74 5.15 9.42 -2.32
N ALA A 75 5.81 9.17 -3.46
CA ALA A 75 7.27 9.06 -3.50
C ALA A 75 7.97 10.40 -3.24
N GLU A 76 7.58 11.46 -3.95
CA GLU A 76 8.30 12.74 -3.95
C GLU A 76 8.04 13.57 -2.68
N ARG A 77 6.78 13.60 -2.20
CA ARG A 77 6.42 14.44 -1.04
C ARG A 77 6.50 13.72 0.30
N TYR A 78 6.32 12.41 0.30
CA TYR A 78 6.22 11.64 1.55
C TYR A 78 7.28 10.56 1.69
N SER A 79 8.14 10.37 0.67
CA SER A 79 9.16 9.30 0.63
C SER A 79 8.57 7.90 0.83
N VAL A 80 7.38 7.66 0.27
CA VAL A 80 6.67 6.39 0.35
C VAL A 80 6.57 5.76 -1.04
N LEU A 81 7.29 4.68 -1.25
CA LEU A 81 7.26 3.92 -2.51
C LEU A 81 6.06 2.97 -2.54
N THR A 82 5.24 3.11 -3.56
CA THR A 82 4.10 2.26 -3.85
C THR A 82 4.09 1.90 -5.33
N VAL A 83 3.22 0.99 -5.75
CA VAL A 83 3.18 0.55 -7.15
C VAL A 83 1.75 0.57 -7.67
N ARG A 84 1.54 1.27 -8.80
CA ARG A 84 0.29 1.17 -9.57
C ARG A 84 0.10 -0.26 -10.11
N ARG A 85 -1.12 -0.72 -10.10
CA ARG A 85 -1.53 -2.00 -10.70
C ARG A 85 -2.78 -1.85 -11.55
N THR A 86 -2.76 -2.51 -12.70
CA THR A 86 -3.91 -2.74 -13.58
C THR A 86 -4.64 -4.02 -13.19
N GLY A 87 -5.80 -4.26 -13.78
CA GLY A 87 -6.50 -5.53 -13.70
C GLY A 87 -7.88 -5.49 -13.07
N PRO A 88 -8.18 -4.69 -12.02
CA PRO A 88 -9.55 -4.58 -11.55
C PRO A 88 -10.46 -3.97 -12.62
N ALA A 89 -11.64 -4.56 -12.84
CA ALA A 89 -12.62 -4.06 -13.81
C ALA A 89 -13.04 -2.61 -13.56
N ALA A 90 -13.00 -2.16 -12.32
CA ALA A 90 -13.34 -0.78 -11.92
C ALA A 90 -12.18 0.22 -12.08
N GLY A 91 -11.09 -0.14 -12.77
CA GLY A 91 -9.93 0.71 -13.03
C GLY A 91 -8.69 0.37 -12.21
N ASP A 92 -7.63 1.12 -12.42
CA ASP A 92 -6.34 0.91 -11.77
C ASP A 92 -6.39 1.12 -10.26
N CYS A 93 -5.40 0.61 -9.56
CA CYS A 93 -5.27 0.74 -8.11
C CYS A 93 -3.80 0.88 -7.69
N ILE A 94 -3.58 1.21 -6.44
CA ILE A 94 -2.24 1.32 -5.85
C ILE A 94 -2.04 0.19 -4.86
N ARG A 95 -0.95 -0.56 -5.04
CA ARG A 95 -0.57 -1.68 -4.20
C ARG A 95 0.47 -1.26 -3.18
N VAL A 96 0.23 -1.65 -1.93
CA VAL A 96 1.16 -1.55 -0.81
C VAL A 96 1.69 -2.94 -0.49
N THR A 97 3.01 -3.09 -0.46
CA THR A 97 3.69 -4.37 -0.21
C THR A 97 4.80 -4.16 0.82
N PRO A 98 4.48 -4.21 2.11
CA PRO A 98 5.51 -4.13 3.14
C PRO A 98 6.41 -5.37 3.10
N SER A 99 7.67 -5.18 3.43
CA SER A 99 8.63 -6.24 3.69
C SER A 99 8.73 -6.52 5.19
N VAL A 100 9.32 -7.64 5.59
CA VAL A 100 9.65 -7.94 6.99
C VAL A 100 10.59 -6.89 7.60
N TYR A 101 11.34 -6.18 6.77
CA TYR A 101 12.26 -5.09 7.14
C TYR A 101 11.60 -3.73 7.25
N THR A 102 10.38 -3.56 6.75
CA THR A 102 9.65 -2.31 6.86
C THR A 102 9.39 -1.98 8.33
N SER A 103 9.74 -0.76 8.74
CA SER A 103 9.46 -0.31 10.10
C SER A 103 8.00 0.09 10.29
N ALA A 104 7.53 0.15 11.53
CA ALA A 104 6.22 0.68 11.85
C ALA A 104 6.13 2.18 11.47
N ASP A 105 7.22 2.93 11.65
CA ASP A 105 7.30 4.35 11.31
C ASP A 105 7.14 4.59 9.80
N ASP A 106 7.72 3.72 8.95
CA ASP A 106 7.52 3.82 7.49
C ASP A 106 6.05 3.58 7.11
N VAL A 107 5.40 2.65 7.79
CA VAL A 107 3.95 2.42 7.60
C VAL A 107 3.15 3.62 8.08
N MET A 108 3.53 4.25 9.18
CA MET A 108 2.86 5.47 9.68
C MET A 108 3.07 6.68 8.77
N LYS A 109 4.22 6.78 8.06
CA LYS A 109 4.40 7.78 6.99
C LYS A 109 3.35 7.61 5.90
N LEU A 110 3.09 6.36 5.46
CA LEU A 110 2.03 6.08 4.50
C LEU A 110 0.65 6.53 5.04
N VAL A 111 0.32 6.20 6.29
CA VAL A 111 -0.97 6.61 6.90
C VAL A 111 -1.13 8.12 6.90
N ASN A 112 -0.09 8.86 7.29
CA ASN A 112 -0.11 10.32 7.33
C ASN A 112 -0.20 10.93 5.92
N ALA A 113 0.51 10.35 4.94
CA ALA A 113 0.41 10.74 3.55
C ALA A 113 -1.02 10.57 3.01
N LEU A 114 -1.64 9.40 3.24
CA LEU A 114 -3.00 9.14 2.81
C LEU A 114 -4.01 10.09 3.46
N ARG A 115 -3.87 10.41 4.75
CA ARG A 115 -4.69 11.42 5.43
C ARG A 115 -4.57 12.79 4.77
N SER A 116 -3.35 13.24 4.46
CA SER A 116 -3.12 14.53 3.81
C SER A 116 -3.74 14.57 2.41
N ILE A 117 -3.56 13.51 1.62
CA ILE A 117 -4.10 13.41 0.26
C ILE A 117 -5.64 13.40 0.28
N THR A 118 -6.25 12.64 1.18
CA THR A 118 -7.72 12.55 1.27
C THR A 118 -8.36 13.80 1.85
N ALA A 119 -7.66 14.55 2.69
CA ALA A 119 -8.13 15.83 3.22
C ALA A 119 -8.10 16.96 2.17
N SER A 120 -7.24 16.86 1.15
CA SER A 120 -7.07 17.88 0.11
C SER A 120 -7.12 17.26 -1.31
N PRO A 121 -8.28 16.74 -1.75
CA PRO A 121 -8.39 16.01 -3.02
C PRO A 121 -8.07 16.88 -4.27
N LYS A 122 -8.09 18.20 -4.14
CA LYS A 122 -7.68 19.13 -5.23
C LYS A 122 -6.20 19.08 -5.58
N SER A 123 -5.34 18.44 -4.78
CA SER A 123 -3.90 18.33 -5.06
C SER A 123 -3.56 17.18 -6.02
N ILE A 124 -4.52 16.34 -6.35
CA ILE A 124 -4.37 15.31 -7.39
C ILE A 124 -4.74 15.97 -8.70
N GLY A 125 -3.75 16.61 -9.34
CA GLY A 125 -3.94 17.31 -10.61
C GLY A 125 -4.60 16.41 -11.63
N ASN A 126 -5.77 16.83 -12.13
CA ASN A 126 -6.32 16.26 -13.36
C ASN A 126 -5.39 16.72 -14.50
N PRO A 127 -4.64 15.84 -15.17
CA PRO A 127 -3.74 16.25 -16.27
C PRO A 127 -4.49 16.69 -17.52
N ASP A 128 -5.83 16.60 -17.53
CA ASP A 128 -6.70 16.91 -18.69
C ASP A 128 -7.52 18.20 -18.49
N ARG A 129 -6.97 19.19 -17.76
CA ARG A 129 -7.50 20.56 -17.76
C ARG A 129 -6.45 21.57 -18.05
#